data_30e8ed0ff9528f06fb8e5c37bdace453
#
_entry.id   30e8ed0ff9528f06fb8e5c37bdace453
#
_cell.length_a   1.000
_cell.length_b   1.000
_cell.length_c   1.000
_cell.angle_alpha   90.00
_cell.angle_beta   90.00
_cell.angle_gamma   90.00
#
_symmetry.space_group_name_H-M   'P 1'
#
loop_
_entity.id
_entity.type
_entity.pdbx_description
1 polymer ?
#
loop_
_entity_poly.entity_id
_entity_poly.type
_entity_poly.pdbx_seq_one_letter_code
_entity_poly.pdbx_strand_id
1 'polypeptide(L)'
;MKKWIVRVCRFGLAALFLFTAIAKLAIVSAFVKNMRDLLASSGFDARWSWPATIVVIVAEVVIAFLLIVPRTVRVGALGAALLLVVFASYALYYVYGLQGEPLECGCFGGIIASQLGVKTALRNLALLVPALVVWFGYRRSRKESLIGAY
;
A
#
# COMPACT_ATOMS: atom_id res chain seq x y z
N MET A 1 -1.85 20.26 13.88
CA MET A 1 -0.92 19.93 12.77
C MET A 1 -1.05 20.98 11.67
N LYS A 2 0.05 21.41 11.06
CA LYS A 2 -0.01 22.39 9.96
C LYS A 2 -0.74 21.77 8.76
N LYS A 3 -1.76 22.41 8.24
CA LYS A 3 -2.60 21.92 7.11
C LYS A 3 -1.76 21.55 5.87
N TRP A 4 -0.60 22.19 5.73
CA TRP A 4 0.35 21.91 4.65
C TRP A 4 0.96 20.49 4.75
N ILE A 5 1.38 20.06 5.95
CA ILE A 5 1.95 18.71 6.16
C ILE A 5 0.95 17.64 5.75
N VAL A 6 -0.31 17.78 6.15
CA VAL A 6 -1.38 16.84 5.81
C VAL A 6 -1.59 16.76 4.28
N ARG A 7 -1.52 17.92 3.59
CA ARG A 7 -1.61 17.94 2.12
C ARG A 7 -0.43 17.24 1.46
N VAL A 8 0.79 17.54 1.90
CA VAL A 8 2.00 16.89 1.35
C VAL A 8 1.95 15.38 1.55
N CYS A 9 1.64 14.92 2.77
CA CYS A 9 1.48 13.48 3.05
C CYS A 9 0.40 12.83 2.17
N ARG A 10 -0.73 13.52 1.98
CA ARG A 10 -1.85 13.05 1.17
C ARG A 10 -1.45 12.85 -0.29
N PHE A 11 -0.90 13.89 -0.92
CA PHE A 11 -0.50 13.81 -2.33
C PHE A 11 0.72 12.92 -2.54
N GLY A 12 1.66 12.91 -1.58
CA GLY A 12 2.80 12.00 -1.60
C GLY A 12 2.36 10.52 -1.59
N LEU A 13 1.41 10.16 -0.72
CA LEU A 13 0.84 8.81 -0.70
C LEU A 13 0.08 8.49 -1.99
N ALA A 14 -0.75 9.41 -2.49
CA ALA A 14 -1.50 9.19 -3.72
C ALA A 14 -0.56 8.96 -4.91
N ALA A 15 0.49 9.78 -5.04
CA ALA A 15 1.51 9.64 -6.07
C ALA A 15 2.27 8.31 -5.94
N LEU A 16 2.61 7.91 -4.72
CA LEU A 16 3.31 6.65 -4.46
C LEU A 16 2.44 5.44 -4.88
N PHE A 17 1.17 5.39 -4.45
CA PHE A 17 0.28 4.28 -4.82
C PHE A 17 0.01 4.24 -6.33
N LEU A 18 -0.14 5.39 -6.97
CA LEU A 18 -0.31 5.45 -8.42
C LEU A 18 0.96 4.97 -9.15
N PHE A 19 2.12 5.42 -8.70
CA PHE A 19 3.40 4.97 -9.25
C PHE A 19 3.60 3.46 -9.11
N THR A 20 3.30 2.89 -7.94
CA THR A 20 3.44 1.43 -7.71
C THR A 20 2.45 0.62 -8.57
N ALA A 21 1.23 1.10 -8.75
CA ALA A 21 0.25 0.47 -9.64
C ALA A 21 0.70 0.50 -11.11
N ILE A 22 1.18 1.65 -11.60
CA ILE A 22 1.69 1.79 -12.98
C ILE A 22 2.92 0.89 -13.18
N ALA A 23 3.85 0.88 -12.23
CA ALA A 23 5.03 0.04 -12.29
C ALA A 23 4.68 -1.46 -12.38
N LYS A 24 3.69 -1.92 -11.61
CA LYS A 24 3.20 -3.31 -11.69
C LYS A 24 2.52 -3.62 -13.02
N LEU A 25 1.76 -2.67 -13.57
CA LEU A 25 1.14 -2.82 -14.89
C LEU A 25 2.18 -2.93 -16.00
N ALA A 26 3.27 -2.14 -15.93
CA ALA A 26 4.33 -2.15 -16.93
C ALA A 26 5.05 -3.51 -17.02
N ILE A 27 5.14 -4.25 -15.91
CA ILE A 27 5.79 -5.57 -15.84
C ILE A 27 4.86 -6.62 -15.23
N VAL A 28 3.60 -6.62 -15.65
CA VAL A 28 2.57 -7.47 -15.07
C VAL A 28 2.92 -8.96 -15.09
N SER A 29 3.60 -9.43 -16.13
CA SER A 29 4.03 -10.83 -16.25
C SER A 29 5.01 -11.25 -15.14
N ALA A 30 5.99 -10.39 -14.84
CA ALA A 30 6.94 -10.62 -13.75
C ALA A 30 6.23 -10.56 -12.39
N PHE A 31 5.30 -9.61 -12.22
CA PHE A 31 4.54 -9.49 -10.98
C PHE A 31 3.61 -10.68 -10.73
N VAL A 32 2.96 -11.21 -11.77
CA VAL A 32 2.14 -12.45 -11.68
C VAL A 32 3.01 -13.65 -11.32
N LYS A 33 4.23 -13.75 -11.88
CA LYS A 33 5.17 -14.82 -11.53
C LYS A 33 5.54 -14.74 -10.04
N ASN A 34 5.92 -13.55 -9.56
CA ASN A 34 6.23 -13.34 -8.15
C ASN A 34 5.03 -13.67 -7.25
N MET A 35 3.80 -13.28 -7.66
CA MET A 35 2.57 -13.61 -6.92
C MET A 35 2.31 -15.12 -6.90
N ARG A 36 2.63 -15.83 -7.99
CA ARG A 36 2.51 -17.29 -8.06
C ARG A 36 3.46 -17.98 -7.09
N ASP A 37 4.74 -17.56 -7.08
CA ASP A 37 5.77 -18.12 -6.20
C ASP A 37 5.40 -17.85 -4.73
N LEU A 38 4.84 -16.67 -4.48
CA LEU A 38 4.36 -16.24 -3.18
C LEU A 38 3.19 -17.09 -2.66
N LEU A 39 2.20 -17.36 -3.51
CA LEU A 39 1.04 -18.19 -3.17
C LEU A 39 1.46 -19.66 -2.99
N ALA A 40 2.32 -20.18 -3.85
CA ALA A 40 2.84 -21.54 -3.77
C ALA A 40 3.60 -21.77 -2.44
N SER A 41 4.44 -20.82 -2.02
CA SER A 41 5.16 -20.91 -0.75
C SER A 41 4.26 -20.85 0.47
N SER A 42 3.06 -20.24 0.32
CA SER A 42 2.04 -20.17 1.37
C SER A 42 1.02 -21.31 1.32
N GLY A 43 1.19 -22.30 0.43
CA GLY A 43 0.30 -23.45 0.28
C GLY A 43 -0.99 -23.17 -0.49
N PHE A 44 -1.08 -22.03 -1.17
CA PHE A 44 -2.22 -21.70 -2.03
C PHE A 44 -2.00 -22.15 -3.47
N ASP A 45 -3.12 -22.45 -4.18
CA ASP A 45 -3.08 -22.83 -5.58
C ASP A 45 -2.60 -21.68 -6.47
N ALA A 46 -1.66 -21.97 -7.36
CA ALA A 46 -1.08 -21.02 -8.32
C ALA A 46 -2.13 -20.34 -9.24
N ARG A 47 -3.32 -20.93 -9.40
CA ARG A 47 -4.45 -20.33 -10.14
C ARG A 47 -4.88 -18.97 -9.62
N TRP A 48 -4.69 -18.72 -8.32
CA TRP A 48 -5.07 -17.47 -7.67
C TRP A 48 -4.09 -16.32 -7.95
N SER A 49 -2.96 -16.57 -8.62
CA SER A 49 -1.95 -15.53 -8.90
C SER A 49 -2.49 -14.37 -9.75
N TRP A 50 -3.27 -14.66 -10.79
CA TRP A 50 -3.89 -13.63 -11.63
C TRP A 50 -4.96 -12.81 -10.89
N PRO A 51 -5.98 -13.45 -10.26
CA PRO A 51 -6.95 -12.71 -9.46
C PRO A 51 -6.30 -11.87 -8.35
N ALA A 52 -5.35 -12.42 -7.62
CA ALA A 52 -4.65 -11.69 -6.56
C ALA A 52 -3.87 -10.48 -7.10
N THR A 53 -3.19 -10.62 -8.24
CA THR A 53 -2.50 -9.51 -8.91
C THR A 53 -3.46 -8.39 -9.26
N ILE A 54 -4.60 -8.71 -9.88
CA ILE A 54 -5.62 -7.73 -10.27
C ILE A 54 -6.16 -7.02 -9.04
N VAL A 55 -6.51 -7.76 -7.99
CA VAL A 55 -7.02 -7.18 -6.73
C VAL A 55 -6.04 -6.19 -6.13
N VAL A 56 -4.75 -6.52 -6.08
CA VAL A 56 -3.72 -5.63 -5.54
C VAL A 56 -3.60 -4.35 -6.36
N ILE A 57 -3.51 -4.45 -7.70
CA ILE A 57 -3.37 -3.28 -8.58
C ILE A 57 -4.63 -2.39 -8.50
N VAL A 58 -5.81 -2.99 -8.54
CA VAL A 58 -7.08 -2.25 -8.40
C VAL A 58 -7.17 -1.56 -7.05
N ALA A 59 -6.79 -2.24 -5.96
CA ALA A 59 -6.79 -1.64 -4.62
C ALA A 59 -5.85 -0.43 -4.55
N GLU A 60 -4.66 -0.50 -5.12
CA GLU A 60 -3.71 0.62 -5.17
C GLU A 60 -4.27 1.83 -5.93
N VAL A 61 -4.86 1.59 -7.11
CA VAL A 61 -5.49 2.65 -7.92
C VAL A 61 -6.66 3.28 -7.19
N VAL A 62 -7.54 2.48 -6.60
CA VAL A 62 -8.69 2.96 -5.84
C VAL A 62 -8.25 3.79 -4.64
N ILE A 63 -7.25 3.32 -3.88
CA ILE A 63 -6.70 4.05 -2.73
C ILE A 63 -6.10 5.39 -3.19
N ALA A 64 -5.33 5.42 -4.28
CA ALA A 64 -4.78 6.65 -4.83
C ALA A 64 -5.90 7.64 -5.19
N PHE A 65 -6.95 7.16 -5.83
CA PHE A 65 -8.12 7.99 -6.20
C PHE A 65 -8.86 8.52 -4.97
N LEU A 66 -9.10 7.67 -3.95
CA LEU A 66 -9.74 8.07 -2.69
C LEU A 66 -8.91 9.10 -1.92
N LEU A 67 -7.58 9.06 -2.03
CA LEU A 67 -6.69 10.06 -1.45
C LEU A 67 -6.75 11.40 -2.21
N ILE A 68 -6.97 11.40 -3.54
CA ILE A 68 -7.08 12.61 -4.36
C ILE A 68 -8.41 13.34 -4.12
N VAL A 69 -9.50 12.63 -3.91
CA VAL A 69 -10.84 13.23 -3.72
C VAL A 69 -11.00 13.71 -2.27
N PRO A 70 -11.28 15.02 -2.02
CA PRO A 70 -11.30 15.58 -0.67
C PRO A 70 -12.34 14.94 0.27
N ARG A 71 -13.44 14.44 -0.28
CA ARG A 71 -14.55 13.84 0.49
C ARG A 71 -14.21 12.43 1.02
N THR A 72 -13.36 11.71 0.31
CA THR A 72 -13.04 10.29 0.58
C THR A 72 -11.64 10.07 1.16
N VAL A 73 -10.87 11.15 1.38
CA VAL A 73 -9.49 11.10 1.88
C VAL A 73 -9.32 10.23 3.12
N ARG A 74 -10.29 10.24 4.04
CA ARG A 74 -10.22 9.42 5.27
C ARG A 74 -10.31 7.94 4.97
N VAL A 75 -11.21 7.57 4.06
CA VAL A 75 -11.36 6.17 3.62
C VAL A 75 -10.10 5.73 2.87
N GLY A 76 -9.59 6.59 1.98
CA GLY A 76 -8.32 6.36 1.27
C GLY A 76 -7.14 6.19 2.22
N ALA A 77 -7.02 7.03 3.25
CA ALA A 77 -5.93 6.92 4.24
C ALA A 77 -6.04 5.63 5.08
N LEU A 78 -7.26 5.22 5.44
CA LEU A 78 -7.49 3.95 6.13
C LEU A 78 -7.16 2.75 5.23
N GLY A 79 -7.61 2.78 3.97
CA GLY A 79 -7.29 1.75 2.98
C GLY A 79 -5.78 1.64 2.75
N ALA A 80 -5.08 2.78 2.62
CA ALA A 80 -3.62 2.81 2.52
C ALA A 80 -2.95 2.18 3.74
N ALA A 81 -3.38 2.54 4.96
CA ALA A 81 -2.85 1.99 6.19
C ALA A 81 -3.04 0.46 6.26
N LEU A 82 -4.26 -0.03 5.95
CA LEU A 82 -4.55 -1.46 5.92
C LEU A 82 -3.69 -2.21 4.91
N LEU A 83 -3.57 -1.70 3.68
CA LEU A 83 -2.77 -2.34 2.64
C LEU A 83 -1.29 -2.39 3.02
N LEU A 84 -0.74 -1.31 3.60
CA LEU A 84 0.63 -1.26 4.09
C LEU A 84 0.89 -2.25 5.23
N VAL A 85 -0.06 -2.39 6.17
CA VAL A 85 0.02 -3.38 7.26
C VAL A 85 -0.01 -4.80 6.71
N VAL A 86 -0.93 -5.10 5.78
CA VAL A 86 -1.00 -6.42 5.14
C VAL A 86 0.31 -6.77 4.45
N PHE A 87 0.88 -5.85 3.67
CA PHE A 87 2.16 -6.09 3.00
C PHE A 87 3.33 -6.22 3.97
N ALA A 88 3.37 -5.42 5.05
CA ALA A 88 4.40 -5.55 6.08
C ALA A 88 4.30 -6.88 6.82
N SER A 89 3.10 -7.26 7.24
CA SER A 89 2.84 -8.53 7.94
C SER A 89 3.19 -9.72 7.08
N TYR A 90 2.82 -9.66 5.79
CA TYR A 90 3.14 -10.73 4.85
C TYR A 90 4.65 -10.85 4.61
N ALA A 91 5.37 -9.73 4.46
CA ALA A 91 6.82 -9.74 4.30
C ALA A 91 7.53 -10.34 5.52
N LEU A 92 7.06 -10.06 6.73
CA LEU A 92 7.59 -10.66 7.95
C LEU A 92 7.25 -12.15 8.07
N TYR A 93 6.01 -12.53 7.76
CA TYR A 93 5.59 -13.93 7.76
C TYR A 93 6.42 -14.76 6.76
N TYR A 94 6.71 -14.22 5.58
CA TYR A 94 7.53 -14.89 4.58
C TYR A 94 8.95 -15.16 5.08
N VAL A 95 9.58 -14.18 5.74
CA VAL A 95 10.96 -14.31 6.23
C VAL A 95 11.05 -15.22 7.46
N TYR A 96 10.18 -15.01 8.45
CA TYR A 96 10.28 -15.70 9.73
C TYR A 96 9.46 -16.98 9.82
N GLY A 97 8.33 -17.04 9.12
CA GLY A 97 7.43 -18.19 9.16
C GLY A 97 7.75 -19.25 8.12
N LEU A 98 8.03 -18.82 6.89
CA LEU A 98 8.29 -19.76 5.78
C LEU A 98 9.79 -20.01 5.54
N GLN A 99 10.68 -19.23 6.18
CA GLN A 99 12.15 -19.28 5.95
C GLN A 99 12.49 -19.25 4.45
N GLY A 100 11.67 -18.52 3.67
CA GLY A 100 11.75 -18.48 2.22
C GLY A 100 13.03 -17.81 1.74
N GLU A 101 13.55 -18.28 0.61
CA GLU A 101 14.63 -17.60 -0.09
C GLU A 101 14.20 -16.17 -0.48
N PRO A 102 15.15 -15.22 -0.60
CA PRO A 102 14.83 -13.83 -0.90
C PRO A 102 14.15 -13.70 -2.28
N LEU A 103 12.82 -13.62 -2.27
CA LEU A 103 12.02 -13.33 -3.46
C LEU A 103 11.99 -11.82 -3.70
N GLU A 104 11.89 -11.42 -4.96
CA GLU A 104 11.67 -10.02 -5.29
C GLU A 104 10.26 -9.60 -4.83
N CYS A 105 10.18 -8.55 -4.03
CA CYS A 105 8.91 -8.06 -3.47
C CYS A 105 7.92 -7.62 -4.55
N GLY A 106 8.41 -7.22 -5.75
CA GLY A 106 7.58 -6.66 -6.82
C GLY A 106 6.78 -5.41 -6.42
N CYS A 107 6.95 -4.90 -5.19
CA CYS A 107 6.20 -3.76 -4.67
C CYS A 107 6.39 -2.48 -5.49
N PHE A 108 7.54 -2.34 -6.16
CA PHE A 108 7.85 -1.27 -7.12
C PHE A 108 7.97 -1.79 -8.55
N GLY A 109 7.23 -2.86 -8.89
CA GLY A 109 7.19 -3.38 -10.23
C GLY A 109 8.53 -3.91 -10.75
N GLY A 110 9.47 -4.32 -9.87
CA GLY A 110 10.80 -4.81 -10.29
C GLY A 110 11.77 -3.74 -10.80
N ILE A 111 11.34 -2.47 -10.86
CA ILE A 111 12.22 -1.33 -11.27
C ILE A 111 13.27 -1.06 -10.20
N ILE A 112 12.93 -1.30 -8.94
CA ILE A 112 13.86 -1.25 -7.81
C ILE A 112 13.92 -2.67 -7.23
N ALA A 113 15.08 -3.32 -7.37
CA ALA A 113 15.33 -4.63 -6.76
C ALA A 113 15.16 -4.53 -5.25
N SER A 114 13.95 -4.80 -4.77
CA SER A 114 13.61 -4.85 -3.35
C SER A 114 13.25 -6.28 -3.01
N GLN A 115 14.17 -6.95 -2.33
CA GLN A 115 13.93 -8.29 -1.80
C GLN A 115 12.79 -8.23 -0.77
N LEU A 116 11.89 -9.20 -0.85
CA LEU A 116 10.86 -9.41 0.16
C LEU A 116 11.57 -9.74 1.48
N GLY A 117 11.45 -8.88 2.47
CA GLY A 117 12.18 -9.05 3.71
C GLY A 117 11.92 -7.93 4.72
N VAL A 118 12.73 -7.92 5.77
CA VAL A 118 12.65 -6.94 6.86
C VAL A 118 12.72 -5.50 6.34
N LYS A 119 13.55 -5.22 5.31
CA LYS A 119 13.65 -3.89 4.69
C LYS A 119 12.32 -3.45 4.06
N THR A 120 11.61 -4.36 3.40
CA THR A 120 10.30 -4.09 2.82
C THR A 120 9.24 -3.86 3.89
N ALA A 121 9.23 -4.66 4.96
CA ALA A 121 8.35 -4.46 6.10
C ALA A 121 8.60 -3.12 6.77
N LEU A 122 9.86 -2.77 7.03
CA LEU A 122 10.24 -1.50 7.66
C LEU A 122 9.82 -0.29 6.80
N ARG A 123 10.01 -0.36 5.49
CA ARG A 123 9.55 0.68 4.56
C ARG A 123 8.03 0.85 4.59
N ASN A 124 7.27 -0.24 4.56
CA ASN A 124 5.81 -0.18 4.63
C ASN A 124 5.34 0.38 5.97
N LEU A 125 6.00 0.03 7.08
CA LEU A 125 5.73 0.61 8.39
C LEU A 125 6.07 2.11 8.45
N ALA A 126 7.16 2.55 7.81
CA ALA A 126 7.50 3.98 7.71
C ALA A 126 6.42 4.75 6.91
N LEU A 127 5.87 4.16 5.85
CA LEU A 127 4.77 4.74 5.06
C LEU A 127 3.43 4.75 5.81
N LEU A 128 3.30 3.98 6.87
CA LEU A 128 2.13 4.04 7.74
C LEU A 128 2.02 5.38 8.47
N VAL A 129 3.16 6.01 8.80
CA VAL A 129 3.19 7.32 9.49
C VAL A 129 2.44 8.40 8.69
N PRO A 130 2.77 8.68 7.41
CA PRO A 130 2.02 9.66 6.64
C PRO A 130 0.55 9.27 6.43
N ALA A 131 0.21 7.97 6.33
CA ALA A 131 -1.17 7.52 6.23
C ALA A 131 -1.97 7.89 7.50
N LEU A 132 -1.41 7.66 8.67
CA LEU A 132 -2.01 8.04 9.95
C LEU A 132 -2.11 9.57 10.11
N VAL A 133 -1.07 10.31 9.70
CA VAL A 133 -1.08 11.79 9.72
C VAL A 133 -2.25 12.33 8.88
N VAL A 134 -2.48 11.76 7.69
CA VAL A 134 -3.60 12.14 6.84
C VAL A 134 -4.93 11.80 7.52
N TRP A 135 -5.06 10.59 8.05
CA TRP A 135 -6.31 10.13 8.67
C TRP A 135 -6.71 10.98 9.89
N PHE A 136 -5.76 11.25 10.80
CA PHE A 136 -6.00 12.08 11.98
C PHE A 136 -6.18 13.56 11.62
N GLY A 137 -5.44 14.08 10.63
CA GLY A 137 -5.54 15.47 10.18
C GLY A 137 -6.91 15.82 9.62
N TYR A 138 -7.49 14.93 8.82
CA TYR A 138 -8.85 15.13 8.28
C TYR A 138 -9.98 14.85 9.30
N ARG A 139 -9.72 14.07 10.35
CA ARG A 139 -10.65 13.88 11.46
C ARG A 139 -10.85 15.17 12.25
N ARG A 140 -9.78 15.91 12.51
CA ARG A 140 -9.79 17.16 13.28
C ARG A 140 -10.49 18.29 12.51
N SER A 141 -10.21 18.44 11.23
CA SER A 141 -10.81 19.47 10.38
C SER A 141 -12.35 19.36 10.29
N ARG A 142 -12.89 18.14 10.27
CA ARG A 142 -14.35 17.93 10.23
C ARG A 142 -15.03 18.28 11.55
N LYS A 143 -14.37 18.06 12.70
CA LYS A 143 -14.90 18.46 14.00
C LYS A 143 -14.95 19.99 14.16
N GLU A 144 -13.90 20.69 13.71
CA GLU A 144 -13.86 22.16 13.77
C GLU A 144 -14.95 22.79 12.88
N SER A 145 -15.24 22.21 11.71
CA SER A 145 -16.32 22.66 10.83
C SER A 145 -17.73 22.47 11.44
N LEU A 146 -17.94 21.45 12.25
CA LEU A 146 -19.22 21.19 12.90
C LEU A 146 -19.46 22.07 14.13
N ILE A 147 -18.40 22.44 14.86
CA ILE A 147 -18.49 23.29 16.06
C ILE A 147 -18.62 24.77 15.67
N GLY A 148 -18.07 25.19 14.53
CA GLY A 148 -18.19 26.57 14.05
C GLY A 148 -19.51 26.89 13.32
N ALA A 149 -20.42 25.94 13.20
CA ALA A 149 -21.73 26.09 12.55
C ALA A 149 -22.89 26.31 13.55
N TYR A 150 -22.58 26.47 14.84
CA TYR A 150 -23.47 26.91 15.92
C TYR A 150 -22.99 28.27 16.43
#